data_7e5a2b371ffff5bf15069d50d39e7310
#
_entry.id   7e5a2b371ffff5bf15069d50d39e7310
#
_cell.length_a   1.000
_cell.length_b   1.000
_cell.length_c   1.000
_cell.angle_alpha   90.00
_cell.angle_beta   90.00
_cell.angle_gamma   90.00
#
_symmetry.space_group_name_H-M   'P 1'
#
loop_
_entity.id
_entity.type
_entity.pdbx_description
1 polymer ?
#
loop_
_entity_poly.entity_id
_entity_poly.type
_entity_poly.pdbx_seq_one_letter_code
_entity_poly.pdbx_strand_id
1 'polypeptide(L)'
;MIRSLRWKGAAFTVPFQLGFVFLYLIPIGYAVYQSLFRVQQSGLGLGGSTEKFSGLDNYQQGLTDSAFMGSVLRVVLFACVQIPVMLLISLVLALLLDALTSKVAGRFRILLLVPYMIPGVVAAIVWLNLYSPDVGPLTPLGKLFGLDWNFFAPSMVWPSIGNLLTWHGIGYNMVIIYSALQGVPRELFEAARLDGASERRIALSIKIPFVRGALVLTGMLSVIQMLQIFNEPALFRNVTPQTVSDSFTPIMIIYNQAFNAGNYHYAAALSVLLALILGVASFLFYRFTSKEAD
;
A
#
# COMPACT_ATOMS: atom_id res chain seq x y z
N MET A 1 -39.64 24.11 4.87
CA MET A 1 -38.34 24.51 4.33
C MET A 1 -37.21 23.48 4.54
N ILE A 2 -37.04 22.86 5.71
CA ILE A 2 -35.99 21.87 6.00
C ILE A 2 -36.14 20.57 5.18
N ARG A 3 -37.37 20.10 4.92
CA ARG A 3 -37.62 18.85 4.13
C ARG A 3 -37.22 18.98 2.66
N SER A 4 -37.43 20.17 2.04
CA SER A 4 -37.03 20.42 0.64
C SER A 4 -35.52 20.54 0.45
N LEU A 5 -34.80 21.03 1.46
CA LEU A 5 -33.32 21.06 1.44
C LEU A 5 -32.72 19.65 1.53
N ARG A 6 -33.35 18.75 2.33
CA ARG A 6 -32.89 17.35 2.44
C ARG A 6 -33.00 16.59 1.11
N TRP A 7 -34.11 16.79 0.37
CA TRP A 7 -34.30 16.17 -0.95
C TRP A 7 -33.32 16.73 -2.01
N LYS A 8 -33.04 18.02 -1.98
CA LYS A 8 -32.04 18.64 -2.87
C LYS A 8 -30.64 18.09 -2.56
N GLY A 9 -30.26 17.99 -1.28
CA GLY A 9 -29.00 17.40 -0.87
C GLY A 9 -28.87 15.93 -1.29
N ALA A 10 -29.93 15.13 -1.08
CA ALA A 10 -29.97 13.74 -1.55
C ALA A 10 -29.83 13.64 -3.08
N ALA A 11 -30.53 14.49 -3.83
CA ALA A 11 -30.44 14.50 -5.30
C ALA A 11 -29.01 14.76 -5.81
N PHE A 12 -28.22 15.61 -5.14
CA PHE A 12 -26.82 15.86 -5.49
C PHE A 12 -25.91 14.64 -5.24
N THR A 13 -26.21 13.79 -4.24
CA THR A 13 -25.38 12.63 -3.93
C THR A 13 -25.80 11.39 -4.72
N VAL A 14 -27.01 11.34 -5.29
CA VAL A 14 -27.54 10.17 -6.03
C VAL A 14 -26.63 9.71 -7.18
N PRO A 15 -26.10 10.59 -8.07
CA PRO A 15 -25.23 10.13 -9.16
C PRO A 15 -23.97 9.40 -8.64
N PHE A 16 -23.36 9.94 -7.59
CA PHE A 16 -22.21 9.30 -6.93
C PHE A 16 -22.62 7.96 -6.29
N GLN A 17 -23.73 7.92 -5.56
CA GLN A 17 -24.20 6.70 -4.91
C GLN A 17 -24.53 5.59 -5.91
N LEU A 18 -25.19 5.94 -7.02
CA LEU A 18 -25.43 5.00 -8.11
C LEU A 18 -24.13 4.47 -8.70
N GLY A 19 -23.19 5.35 -9.03
CA GLY A 19 -21.86 4.94 -9.51
C GLY A 19 -21.15 4.01 -8.51
N PHE A 20 -21.19 4.34 -7.22
CA PHE A 20 -20.58 3.52 -6.17
C PHE A 20 -21.25 2.13 -6.07
N VAL A 21 -22.57 2.06 -6.11
CA VAL A 21 -23.29 0.79 -6.07
C VAL A 21 -22.94 -0.07 -7.29
N PHE A 22 -22.99 0.50 -8.50
CA PHE A 22 -22.76 -0.28 -9.73
C PHE A 22 -21.30 -0.70 -9.91
N LEU A 23 -20.33 0.17 -9.57
CA LEU A 23 -18.91 -0.07 -9.82
C LEU A 23 -18.21 -0.81 -8.67
N TYR A 24 -18.74 -0.72 -7.44
CA TYR A 24 -18.09 -1.33 -6.27
C TYR A 24 -18.97 -2.36 -5.58
N LEU A 25 -20.19 -2.00 -5.14
CA LEU A 25 -20.99 -2.93 -4.33
C LEU A 25 -21.48 -4.15 -5.11
N ILE A 26 -21.93 -3.99 -6.36
CA ILE A 26 -22.37 -5.11 -7.18
C ILE A 26 -21.22 -6.08 -7.48
N PRO A 27 -20.01 -5.65 -7.97
CA PRO A 27 -18.90 -6.57 -8.17
C PRO A 27 -18.41 -7.25 -6.88
N ILE A 28 -18.39 -6.55 -5.75
CA ILE A 28 -18.03 -7.15 -4.45
C ILE A 28 -19.08 -8.21 -4.07
N GLY A 29 -20.37 -7.89 -4.18
CA GLY A 29 -21.46 -8.85 -3.90
C GLY A 29 -21.37 -10.07 -4.82
N TYR A 30 -21.05 -9.87 -6.10
CA TYR A 30 -20.83 -10.96 -7.04
C TYR A 30 -19.61 -11.82 -6.68
N ALA A 31 -18.51 -11.21 -6.27
CA ALA A 31 -17.33 -11.95 -5.79
C ALA A 31 -17.67 -12.80 -4.55
N VAL A 32 -18.42 -12.24 -3.59
CA VAL A 32 -18.90 -12.98 -2.41
C VAL A 32 -19.82 -14.13 -2.83
N TYR A 33 -20.73 -13.89 -3.78
CA TYR A 33 -21.60 -14.94 -4.32
C TYR A 33 -20.78 -16.07 -4.97
N GLN A 34 -19.86 -15.74 -5.86
CA GLN A 34 -19.00 -16.71 -6.54
C GLN A 34 -18.10 -17.49 -5.59
N SER A 35 -17.67 -16.89 -4.50
CA SER A 35 -16.81 -17.55 -3.50
C SER A 35 -17.49 -18.74 -2.79
N LEU A 36 -18.83 -18.80 -2.82
CA LEU A 36 -19.62 -19.86 -2.20
C LEU A 36 -19.83 -21.09 -3.11
N PHE A 37 -19.33 -21.04 -4.34
CA PHE A 37 -19.44 -22.11 -5.31
C PHE A 37 -18.09 -22.75 -5.63
N ARG A 38 -18.12 -23.94 -6.21
CA ARG A 38 -16.96 -24.67 -6.75
C ARG A 38 -17.30 -25.27 -8.10
N VAL A 39 -16.30 -25.39 -8.95
CA VAL A 39 -16.41 -26.19 -10.17
C VAL A 39 -16.20 -27.65 -9.82
N GLN A 40 -17.21 -28.48 -10.08
CA GLN A 40 -17.10 -29.92 -10.01
C GLN A 40 -17.00 -30.49 -11.43
N GLN A 41 -15.90 -31.13 -11.74
CA GLN A 41 -15.74 -31.85 -13.01
C GLN A 41 -16.45 -33.21 -12.92
N SER A 42 -17.25 -33.53 -13.92
CA SER A 42 -17.98 -34.80 -14.02
C SER A 42 -17.22 -35.77 -14.94
N GLY A 43 -17.26 -37.08 -14.64
CA GLY A 43 -16.81 -38.13 -15.54
C GLY A 43 -15.31 -38.09 -15.88
N LEU A 44 -14.41 -38.10 -14.90
CA LEU A 44 -12.94 -38.06 -15.11
C LEU A 44 -12.45 -36.86 -15.94
N GLY A 45 -13.20 -35.75 -15.94
CA GLY A 45 -12.89 -34.55 -16.69
C GLY A 45 -13.47 -34.51 -18.13
N LEU A 46 -14.15 -35.56 -18.57
CA LEU A 46 -14.73 -35.66 -19.92
C LEU A 46 -16.22 -35.29 -19.96
N GLY A 47 -16.91 -35.22 -18.81
CA GLY A 47 -18.33 -35.01 -18.71
C GLY A 47 -18.81 -33.57 -18.56
N GLY A 48 -17.93 -32.57 -18.77
CA GLY A 48 -18.24 -31.17 -18.54
C GLY A 48 -18.05 -30.72 -17.07
N SER A 49 -18.05 -29.42 -16.86
CA SER A 49 -17.94 -28.80 -15.53
C SER A 49 -19.31 -28.27 -15.07
N THR A 50 -19.70 -28.54 -13.84
CA THR A 50 -20.89 -27.96 -13.23
C THR A 50 -20.51 -27.15 -12.00
N GLU A 51 -21.16 -26.00 -11.83
CA GLU A 51 -21.02 -25.21 -10.61
C GLU A 51 -21.87 -25.84 -9.50
N LYS A 52 -21.25 -26.08 -8.35
CA LYS A 52 -21.93 -26.62 -7.17
C LYS A 52 -21.76 -25.67 -5.99
N PHE A 53 -22.84 -25.43 -5.27
CA PHE A 53 -22.77 -24.67 -4.02
C PHE A 53 -21.92 -25.45 -2.99
N SER A 54 -20.87 -24.83 -2.49
CA SER A 54 -19.92 -25.39 -1.53
C SER A 54 -19.91 -24.67 -0.19
N GLY A 55 -20.73 -23.64 -0.03
CA GLY A 55 -20.78 -22.86 1.21
C GLY A 55 -19.44 -22.22 1.55
N LEU A 56 -18.87 -22.55 2.70
CA LEU A 56 -17.61 -21.96 3.19
C LEU A 56 -16.36 -22.80 2.91
N ASP A 57 -16.44 -23.86 2.13
CA ASP A 57 -15.31 -24.76 1.88
C ASP A 57 -14.10 -24.06 1.25
N ASN A 58 -14.33 -23.11 0.31
CA ASN A 58 -13.26 -22.33 -0.29
C ASN A 58 -12.54 -21.46 0.74
N TYR A 59 -13.28 -20.94 1.71
CA TYR A 59 -12.71 -20.13 2.81
C TYR A 59 -11.90 -21.01 3.75
N GLN A 60 -12.39 -22.20 4.11
CA GLN A 60 -11.64 -23.15 4.92
C GLN A 60 -10.36 -23.57 4.20
N GLN A 61 -10.44 -23.87 2.90
CA GLN A 61 -9.27 -24.17 2.09
C GLN A 61 -8.27 -23.01 2.09
N GLY A 62 -8.72 -21.76 1.86
CA GLY A 62 -7.83 -20.58 1.86
C GLY A 62 -7.15 -20.34 3.21
N LEU A 63 -7.87 -20.53 4.33
CA LEU A 63 -7.29 -20.39 5.67
C LEU A 63 -6.27 -21.48 6.02
N THR A 64 -6.38 -22.68 5.41
CA THR A 64 -5.45 -23.79 5.58
C THR A 64 -4.37 -23.86 4.50
N ASP A 65 -4.49 -23.07 3.44
CA ASP A 65 -3.49 -22.99 2.37
C ASP A 65 -2.22 -22.31 2.88
N SER A 66 -1.18 -23.10 3.10
CA SER A 66 0.11 -22.63 3.60
C SER A 66 0.79 -21.61 2.67
N ALA A 67 0.59 -21.71 1.34
CA ALA A 67 1.13 -20.78 0.38
C ALA A 67 0.45 -19.41 0.52
N PHE A 68 -0.89 -19.39 0.63
CA PHE A 68 -1.66 -18.15 0.79
C PHE A 68 -1.37 -17.49 2.15
N MET A 69 -1.51 -18.23 3.26
CA MET A 69 -1.25 -17.67 4.60
C MET A 69 0.21 -17.27 4.79
N GLY A 70 1.15 -18.04 4.23
CA GLY A 70 2.58 -17.70 4.22
C GLY A 70 2.87 -16.42 3.43
N SER A 71 2.18 -16.19 2.32
CA SER A 71 2.31 -14.96 1.53
C SER A 71 1.73 -13.74 2.27
N VAL A 72 0.58 -13.90 2.96
CA VAL A 72 -0.01 -12.86 3.82
C VAL A 72 0.96 -12.48 4.93
N LEU A 73 1.48 -13.46 5.67
CA LEU A 73 2.44 -13.21 6.75
C LEU A 73 3.69 -12.49 6.24
N ARG A 74 4.23 -12.90 5.10
CA ARG A 74 5.41 -12.28 4.48
C ARG A 74 5.18 -10.80 4.16
N VAL A 75 4.04 -10.47 3.56
CA VAL A 75 3.69 -9.07 3.23
C VAL A 75 3.41 -8.26 4.49
N VAL A 76 2.76 -8.83 5.51
CA VAL A 76 2.54 -8.17 6.80
C VAL A 76 3.87 -7.85 7.49
N LEU A 77 4.79 -8.81 7.56
CA LEU A 77 6.12 -8.57 8.15
C LEU A 77 6.90 -7.49 7.39
N PHE A 78 6.85 -7.52 6.07
CA PHE A 78 7.44 -6.47 5.25
C PHE A 78 6.79 -5.10 5.52
N ALA A 79 5.46 -5.02 5.57
CA ALA A 79 4.71 -3.80 5.86
C ALA A 79 5.06 -3.21 7.23
N CYS A 80 5.25 -4.05 8.26
CA CYS A 80 5.64 -3.63 9.61
C CYS A 80 6.98 -2.89 9.65
N VAL A 81 7.90 -3.15 8.71
CA VAL A 81 9.17 -2.44 8.59
C VAL A 81 9.06 -1.29 7.58
N GLN A 82 8.51 -1.57 6.42
CA GLN A 82 8.47 -0.64 5.30
C GLN A 82 7.65 0.62 5.59
N ILE A 83 6.47 0.46 6.21
CA ILE A 83 5.57 1.60 6.48
C ILE A 83 6.19 2.59 7.47
N PRO A 84 6.69 2.17 8.65
CA PRO A 84 7.38 3.08 9.57
C PRO A 84 8.58 3.79 8.94
N VAL A 85 9.41 3.08 8.17
CA VAL A 85 10.57 3.66 7.49
C VAL A 85 10.12 4.75 6.51
N MET A 86 9.15 4.44 5.64
CA MET A 86 8.64 5.39 4.65
C MET A 86 8.00 6.62 5.31
N LEU A 87 7.19 6.43 6.35
CA LEU A 87 6.55 7.53 7.08
C LEU A 87 7.56 8.39 7.83
N LEU A 88 8.57 7.78 8.45
CA LEU A 88 9.64 8.51 9.12
C LEU A 88 10.41 9.41 8.16
N ILE A 89 10.81 8.87 7.01
CA ILE A 89 11.53 9.66 6.00
C ILE A 89 10.62 10.78 5.47
N SER A 90 9.34 10.48 5.19
CA SER A 90 8.38 11.49 4.73
C SER A 90 8.14 12.60 5.76
N LEU A 91 8.07 12.26 7.05
CA LEU A 91 7.94 13.22 8.14
C LEU A 91 9.20 14.10 8.25
N VAL A 92 10.40 13.51 8.21
CA VAL A 92 11.64 14.28 8.24
C VAL A 92 11.73 15.25 7.06
N LEU A 93 11.40 14.80 5.85
CA LEU A 93 11.35 15.66 4.67
C LEU A 93 10.30 16.78 4.80
N ALA A 94 9.12 16.49 5.34
CA ALA A 94 8.09 17.50 5.58
C ALA A 94 8.56 18.56 6.59
N LEU A 95 9.22 18.17 7.68
CA LEU A 95 9.78 19.08 8.68
C LEU A 95 10.92 19.93 8.10
N LEU A 96 11.78 19.34 7.26
CA LEU A 96 12.85 20.07 6.57
C LEU A 96 12.28 21.10 5.60
N LEU A 97 11.23 20.74 4.83
CA LEU A 97 10.56 21.67 3.92
C LEU A 97 9.88 22.82 4.67
N ASP A 98 9.29 22.53 5.84
CA ASP A 98 8.67 23.55 6.67
C ASP A 98 9.66 24.59 7.23
N ALA A 99 10.93 24.21 7.38
CA ALA A 99 12.00 25.11 7.80
C ALA A 99 12.54 26.01 6.66
N LEU A 100 12.19 25.73 5.39
CA LEU A 100 12.65 26.47 4.23
C LEU A 100 11.73 27.67 3.91
N THR A 101 12.26 28.63 3.16
CA THR A 101 11.43 29.71 2.60
C THR A 101 10.40 29.15 1.62
N SER A 102 9.22 29.77 1.54
CA SER A 102 8.09 29.28 0.75
C SER A 102 8.42 28.98 -0.72
N LYS A 103 9.28 29.80 -1.35
CA LYS A 103 9.70 29.61 -2.75
C LYS A 103 10.59 28.37 -2.92
N VAL A 104 11.54 28.15 -2.00
CA VAL A 104 12.46 26.99 -2.02
C VAL A 104 11.70 25.73 -1.68
N ALA A 105 10.89 25.74 -0.62
CA ALA A 105 10.02 24.63 -0.24
C ALA A 105 9.13 24.17 -1.39
N GLY A 106 8.52 25.13 -2.14
CA GLY A 106 7.68 24.83 -3.29
C GLY A 106 8.40 24.04 -4.39
N ARG A 107 9.66 24.43 -4.71
CA ARG A 107 10.47 23.73 -5.73
C ARG A 107 10.84 22.32 -5.28
N PHE A 108 11.31 22.15 -4.05
CA PHE A 108 11.67 20.83 -3.50
C PHE A 108 10.43 19.92 -3.37
N ARG A 109 9.27 20.46 -3.00
CA ARG A 109 8.02 19.71 -2.95
C ARG A 109 7.66 19.11 -4.30
N ILE A 110 7.75 19.89 -5.37
CA ILE A 110 7.48 19.42 -6.74
C ILE A 110 8.51 18.33 -7.11
N LEU A 111 9.78 18.57 -6.90
CA LEU A 111 10.86 17.62 -7.23
C LEU A 111 10.69 16.27 -6.51
N LEU A 112 10.35 16.29 -5.23
CA LEU A 112 10.13 15.09 -4.42
C LEU A 112 8.82 14.37 -4.79
N LEU A 113 7.85 15.07 -5.39
CA LEU A 113 6.60 14.48 -5.85
C LEU A 113 6.70 13.84 -7.23
N VAL A 114 7.69 14.24 -8.06
CA VAL A 114 7.88 13.70 -9.43
C VAL A 114 7.89 12.17 -9.49
N PRO A 115 8.59 11.43 -8.61
CA PRO A 115 8.58 9.98 -8.64
C PRO A 115 7.17 9.38 -8.54
N TYR A 116 6.31 9.94 -7.70
CA TYR A 116 4.93 9.48 -7.52
C TYR A 116 4.05 9.67 -8.77
N MET A 117 4.40 10.62 -9.64
CA MET A 117 3.67 10.85 -10.90
C MET A 117 4.00 9.80 -11.98
N ILE A 118 5.07 9.03 -11.80
CA ILE A 118 5.46 7.95 -12.72
C ILE A 118 4.55 6.75 -12.44
N PRO A 119 3.93 6.13 -13.46
CA PRO A 119 3.16 4.89 -13.25
C PRO A 119 4.01 3.82 -12.56
N GLY A 120 3.48 3.15 -11.52
CA GLY A 120 4.24 2.20 -10.70
C GLY A 120 4.93 1.09 -11.49
N VAL A 121 4.27 0.56 -12.53
CA VAL A 121 4.88 -0.43 -13.44
C VAL A 121 6.13 0.13 -14.14
N VAL A 122 6.08 1.39 -14.60
CA VAL A 122 7.23 2.05 -15.25
C VAL A 122 8.34 2.28 -14.24
N ALA A 123 8.01 2.76 -13.04
CA ALA A 123 8.96 2.92 -11.95
C ALA A 123 9.66 1.60 -11.62
N ALA A 124 8.92 0.49 -11.54
CA ALA A 124 9.50 -0.83 -11.30
C ALA A 124 10.46 -1.27 -12.42
N ILE A 125 10.11 -1.07 -13.68
CA ILE A 125 10.99 -1.38 -14.82
C ILE A 125 12.28 -0.55 -14.75
N VAL A 126 12.19 0.75 -14.43
CA VAL A 126 13.38 1.61 -14.27
C VAL A 126 14.30 1.06 -13.16
N TRP A 127 13.73 0.73 -11.99
CA TRP A 127 14.52 0.19 -10.88
C TRP A 127 15.10 -1.18 -11.16
N LEU A 128 14.38 -2.08 -11.87
CA LEU A 128 14.92 -3.37 -12.31
C LEU A 128 16.16 -3.20 -13.20
N ASN A 129 16.13 -2.22 -14.11
CA ASN A 129 17.30 -1.90 -14.93
C ASN A 129 18.45 -1.31 -14.09
N LEU A 130 18.15 -0.43 -13.12
CA LEU A 130 19.18 0.12 -12.23
C LEU A 130 19.84 -0.96 -11.34
N TYR A 131 19.06 -1.97 -10.93
CA TYR A 131 19.53 -3.10 -10.12
C TYR A 131 20.22 -4.20 -10.93
N SER A 132 20.08 -4.20 -12.27
CA SER A 132 20.64 -5.23 -13.12
C SER A 132 22.15 -5.34 -12.95
N PRO A 133 22.69 -6.54 -12.71
CA PRO A 133 24.15 -6.73 -12.58
C PRO A 133 24.88 -6.47 -13.89
N ASP A 134 24.21 -6.65 -15.06
CA ASP A 134 24.85 -6.58 -16.38
C ASP A 134 24.84 -5.16 -16.97
N VAL A 135 23.73 -4.43 -16.78
CA VAL A 135 23.52 -3.11 -17.42
C VAL A 135 23.28 -1.98 -16.43
N GLY A 136 22.98 -2.30 -15.16
CA GLY A 136 22.64 -1.31 -14.14
C GLY A 136 23.87 -0.64 -13.51
N PRO A 137 23.78 0.65 -13.16
CA PRO A 137 24.90 1.39 -12.55
C PRO A 137 25.11 1.07 -11.07
N LEU A 138 24.13 0.51 -10.37
CA LEU A 138 24.20 0.34 -8.89
C LEU A 138 25.16 -0.79 -8.49
N THR A 139 25.21 -1.88 -9.23
CA THR A 139 26.13 -2.99 -8.94
C THR A 139 27.61 -2.57 -9.12
N PRO A 140 28.03 -1.92 -10.22
CA PRO A 140 29.38 -1.38 -10.34
C PRO A 140 29.71 -0.35 -9.27
N LEU A 141 28.78 0.54 -8.93
CA LEU A 141 28.98 1.51 -7.86
C LEU A 141 29.22 0.83 -6.51
N GLY A 142 28.49 -0.23 -6.17
CA GLY A 142 28.72 -1.01 -4.95
C GLY A 142 30.13 -1.58 -4.90
N LYS A 143 30.62 -2.14 -6.02
CA LYS A 143 31.99 -2.71 -6.12
C LYS A 143 33.08 -1.68 -5.86
N LEU A 144 32.89 -0.42 -6.24
CA LEU A 144 33.85 0.68 -5.93
C LEU A 144 34.02 0.90 -4.41
N PHE A 145 33.01 0.54 -3.61
CA PHE A 145 33.05 0.62 -2.15
C PHE A 145 33.31 -0.74 -1.49
N GLY A 146 33.72 -1.77 -2.25
CA GLY A 146 33.96 -3.11 -1.75
C GLY A 146 32.67 -3.88 -1.38
N LEU A 147 31.51 -3.46 -1.88
CA LEU A 147 30.21 -4.06 -1.63
C LEU A 147 29.75 -4.85 -2.85
N ASP A 148 29.52 -6.15 -2.67
CA ASP A 148 28.96 -7.01 -3.73
C ASP A 148 27.44 -7.09 -3.59
N TRP A 149 26.76 -6.09 -4.16
CA TRP A 149 25.29 -5.99 -4.10
C TRP A 149 24.62 -6.84 -5.18
N ASN A 150 23.97 -7.90 -4.73
CA ASN A 150 23.02 -8.64 -5.57
C ASN A 150 21.59 -8.30 -5.14
N PHE A 151 20.98 -7.31 -5.81
CA PHE A 151 19.65 -6.81 -5.51
C PHE A 151 18.53 -7.83 -5.73
N PHE A 152 18.81 -8.91 -6.44
CA PHE A 152 17.87 -10.01 -6.74
C PHE A 152 18.05 -11.22 -5.83
N ALA A 153 19.03 -11.20 -4.94
CA ALA A 153 19.23 -12.27 -3.97
C ALA A 153 18.04 -12.40 -2.99
N PRO A 154 17.76 -13.60 -2.45
CA PRO A 154 16.67 -13.82 -1.49
C PRO A 154 16.68 -12.86 -0.28
N SER A 155 17.86 -12.49 0.20
CA SER A 155 18.03 -11.53 1.31
C SER A 155 17.81 -10.06 0.91
N MET A 156 17.96 -9.73 -0.37
CA MET A 156 17.94 -8.35 -0.86
C MET A 156 16.66 -8.00 -1.63
N VAL A 157 15.87 -8.97 -2.06
CA VAL A 157 14.69 -8.71 -2.90
C VAL A 157 13.66 -7.82 -2.19
N TRP A 158 13.38 -8.05 -0.90
CA TRP A 158 12.48 -7.20 -0.12
C TRP A 158 13.06 -5.80 0.13
N PRO A 159 14.32 -5.62 0.55
CA PRO A 159 14.97 -4.31 0.56
C PRO A 159 14.93 -3.58 -0.78
N SER A 160 15.14 -4.28 -1.89
CA SER A 160 15.10 -3.69 -3.23
C SER A 160 13.70 -3.20 -3.60
N ILE A 161 12.65 -4.01 -3.37
CA ILE A 161 11.26 -3.61 -3.53
C ILE A 161 10.93 -2.45 -2.57
N GLY A 162 11.37 -2.52 -1.32
CA GLY A 162 11.16 -1.49 -0.31
C GLY A 162 11.78 -0.14 -0.69
N ASN A 163 12.99 -0.16 -1.25
CA ASN A 163 13.64 1.05 -1.75
C ASN A 163 12.85 1.67 -2.92
N LEU A 164 12.39 0.87 -3.88
CA LEU A 164 11.54 1.31 -4.98
C LEU A 164 10.26 1.97 -4.44
N LEU A 165 9.56 1.29 -3.53
CA LEU A 165 8.30 1.79 -2.94
C LEU A 165 8.52 3.07 -2.12
N THR A 166 9.62 3.16 -1.39
CA THR A 166 9.99 4.37 -0.66
C THR A 166 10.24 5.52 -1.63
N TRP A 167 11.09 5.33 -2.63
CA TRP A 167 11.39 6.34 -3.63
C TRP A 167 10.11 6.82 -4.35
N HIS A 168 9.22 5.89 -4.70
CA HIS A 168 7.97 6.21 -5.37
C HIS A 168 6.97 6.93 -4.44
N GLY A 169 6.79 6.46 -3.19
CA GLY A 169 5.71 6.90 -2.30
C GLY A 169 6.06 8.05 -1.35
N ILE A 170 7.35 8.28 -1.10
CA ILE A 170 7.82 9.24 -0.07
C ILE A 170 7.33 10.68 -0.33
N GLY A 171 7.33 11.13 -1.59
CA GLY A 171 6.89 12.47 -1.96
C GLY A 171 5.40 12.70 -1.69
N TYR A 172 4.57 11.71 -1.98
CA TYR A 172 3.13 11.76 -1.73
C TYR A 172 2.83 11.88 -0.23
N ASN A 173 3.40 10.99 0.59
CA ASN A 173 3.22 11.02 2.04
C ASN A 173 3.77 12.32 2.65
N MET A 174 4.94 12.78 2.20
CA MET A 174 5.54 14.04 2.61
C MET A 174 4.62 15.24 2.33
N VAL A 175 3.97 15.30 1.16
CA VAL A 175 3.06 16.40 0.81
C VAL A 175 1.85 16.44 1.73
N ILE A 176 1.27 15.30 2.08
CA ILE A 176 0.14 15.23 3.02
C ILE A 176 0.55 15.74 4.40
N ILE A 177 1.70 15.26 4.93
CA ILE A 177 2.22 15.68 6.23
C ILE A 177 2.59 17.16 6.22
N TYR A 178 3.26 17.64 5.17
CA TYR A 178 3.61 19.05 5.00
C TYR A 178 2.37 19.94 4.95
N SER A 179 1.33 19.53 4.25
CA SER A 179 0.07 20.29 4.19
C SER A 179 -0.59 20.41 5.56
N ALA A 180 -0.52 19.35 6.37
CA ALA A 180 -0.98 19.41 7.75
C ALA A 180 -0.13 20.35 8.63
N LEU A 181 1.20 20.38 8.43
CA LEU A 181 2.10 21.32 9.12
C LEU A 181 1.76 22.78 8.83
N GLN A 182 1.30 23.12 7.62
CA GLN A 182 0.90 24.48 7.28
C GLN A 182 -0.37 24.95 8.03
N GLY A 183 -1.11 24.03 8.65
CA GLY A 183 -2.26 24.35 9.50
C GLY A 183 -1.90 24.74 10.94
N VAL A 184 -0.62 24.61 11.35
CA VAL A 184 -0.18 25.01 12.68
C VAL A 184 -0.13 26.54 12.80
N PRO A 185 -0.82 27.17 13.77
CA PRO A 185 -0.75 28.62 13.99
C PRO A 185 0.70 29.06 14.28
N ARG A 186 1.14 30.10 13.59
CA ARG A 186 2.53 30.62 13.73
C ARG A 186 2.83 31.16 15.11
N GLU A 187 1.80 31.68 15.78
CA GLU A 187 1.87 32.23 17.14
C GLU A 187 2.41 31.20 18.15
N LEU A 188 2.12 29.91 17.95
CA LEU A 188 2.63 28.83 18.79
C LEU A 188 4.16 28.69 18.68
N PHE A 189 4.71 28.90 17.48
CA PHE A 189 6.16 28.84 17.27
C PHE A 189 6.88 30.05 17.84
N GLU A 190 6.26 31.23 17.70
CA GLU A 190 6.79 32.49 18.21
C GLU A 190 6.80 32.48 19.75
N ALA A 191 5.72 32.07 20.38
CA ALA A 191 5.64 31.92 21.83
C ALA A 191 6.68 30.92 22.35
N ALA A 192 6.79 29.73 21.73
CA ALA A 192 7.78 28.72 22.12
C ALA A 192 9.22 29.21 22.01
N ARG A 193 9.54 30.03 20.98
CA ARG A 193 10.87 30.65 20.84
C ARG A 193 11.14 31.71 21.91
N LEU A 194 10.13 32.50 22.28
CA LEU A 194 10.24 33.46 23.41
C LEU A 194 10.52 32.73 24.73
N ASP A 195 9.94 31.54 24.92
CA ASP A 195 10.20 30.65 26.06
C ASP A 195 11.55 29.92 25.97
N GLY A 196 12.39 30.20 24.95
CA GLY A 196 13.71 29.59 24.77
C GLY A 196 13.72 28.18 24.18
N ALA A 197 12.62 27.72 23.57
CA ALA A 197 12.57 26.41 22.94
C ALA A 197 13.44 26.37 21.66
N SER A 198 14.26 25.34 21.55
CA SER A 198 15.02 25.07 20.31
C SER A 198 14.09 24.55 19.20
N GLU A 199 14.50 24.71 17.94
CA GLU A 199 13.73 24.20 16.77
C GLU A 199 13.45 22.70 16.88
N ARG A 200 14.38 21.91 17.44
CA ARG A 200 14.17 20.48 17.72
C ARG A 200 13.04 20.28 18.73
N ARG A 201 12.97 21.08 19.79
CA ARG A 201 11.92 21.00 20.80
C ARG A 201 10.56 21.41 20.20
N ILE A 202 10.54 22.45 19.38
CA ILE A 202 9.34 22.86 18.63
C ILE A 202 8.85 21.74 17.71
N ALA A 203 9.77 21.09 16.96
CA ALA A 203 9.42 19.97 16.10
C ALA A 203 8.80 18.80 16.88
N LEU A 204 9.43 18.37 17.99
CA LEU A 204 9.01 17.20 18.76
C LEU A 204 7.75 17.48 19.59
N SER A 205 7.62 18.68 20.18
CA SER A 205 6.55 18.99 21.15
C SER A 205 5.34 19.71 20.54
N ILE A 206 5.47 20.31 19.35
CA ILE A 206 4.39 21.06 18.70
C ILE A 206 4.06 20.46 17.34
N LYS A 207 5.04 20.42 16.40
CA LYS A 207 4.79 20.04 15.01
C LYS A 207 4.38 18.57 14.86
N ILE A 208 5.14 17.63 15.42
CA ILE A 208 4.85 16.19 15.30
C ILE A 208 3.52 15.81 15.96
N PRO A 209 3.20 16.25 17.19
CA PRO A 209 1.88 16.00 17.77
C PRO A 209 0.73 16.58 16.95
N PHE A 210 0.89 17.77 16.36
CA PHE A 210 -0.14 18.40 15.56
C PHE A 210 -0.45 17.60 14.27
N VAL A 211 0.56 17.01 13.61
CA VAL A 211 0.37 16.26 12.36
C VAL A 211 0.06 14.77 12.58
N ARG A 212 -0.18 14.33 13.80
CA ARG A 212 -0.50 12.91 14.10
C ARG A 212 -1.65 12.39 13.24
N GLY A 213 -2.73 13.17 13.08
CA GLY A 213 -3.85 12.78 12.23
C GLY A 213 -3.44 12.52 10.76
N ALA A 214 -2.54 13.33 10.22
CA ALA A 214 -2.00 13.12 8.88
C ALA A 214 -1.10 11.88 8.81
N LEU A 215 -0.30 11.61 9.85
CA LEU A 215 0.51 10.39 9.94
C LEU A 215 -0.35 9.13 10.02
N VAL A 216 -1.44 9.17 10.80
CA VAL A 216 -2.40 8.05 10.87
C VAL A 216 -3.05 7.82 9.52
N LEU A 217 -3.52 8.89 8.87
CA LEU A 217 -4.15 8.79 7.54
C LEU A 217 -3.20 8.20 6.51
N THR A 218 -1.99 8.74 6.39
CA THR A 218 -0.98 8.23 5.43
C THR A 218 -0.56 6.81 5.76
N GLY A 219 -0.44 6.48 7.03
CA GLY A 219 -0.16 5.12 7.50
C GLY A 219 -1.25 4.13 7.10
N MET A 220 -2.54 4.47 7.30
CA MET A 220 -3.66 3.62 6.88
C MET A 220 -3.66 3.39 5.37
N LEU A 221 -3.45 4.45 4.57
CA LEU A 221 -3.36 4.32 3.12
C LEU A 221 -2.19 3.43 2.71
N SER A 222 -1.04 3.56 3.39
CA SER A 222 0.14 2.72 3.15
C SER A 222 -0.10 1.25 3.52
N VAL A 223 -0.84 0.96 4.60
CA VAL A 223 -1.24 -0.43 4.94
C VAL A 223 -2.07 -1.05 3.83
N ILE A 224 -3.07 -0.32 3.32
CA ILE A 224 -3.93 -0.79 2.23
C ILE A 224 -3.10 -1.07 0.96
N GLN A 225 -2.24 -0.14 0.55
CA GLN A 225 -1.39 -0.30 -0.62
C GLN A 225 -0.41 -1.47 -0.48
N MET A 226 0.21 -1.62 0.69
CA MET A 226 1.22 -2.64 0.92
C MET A 226 0.65 -4.06 0.90
N LEU A 227 -0.51 -4.28 1.49
CA LEU A 227 -1.18 -5.58 1.49
C LEU A 227 -1.76 -5.95 0.11
N GLN A 228 -1.92 -4.97 -0.77
CA GLN A 228 -2.36 -5.15 -2.17
C GLN A 228 -1.20 -5.10 -3.17
N ILE A 229 0.06 -5.21 -2.73
CA ILE A 229 1.22 -5.16 -3.61
C ILE A 229 1.19 -6.32 -4.62
N PHE A 230 1.30 -5.97 -5.91
CA PHE A 230 1.26 -6.93 -7.01
C PHE A 230 2.28 -6.60 -8.10
N ASN A 231 2.23 -5.38 -8.65
CA ASN A 231 2.98 -5.03 -9.86
C ASN A 231 4.50 -5.18 -9.69
N GLU A 232 5.04 -4.67 -8.59
CA GLU A 232 6.46 -4.66 -8.33
C GLU A 232 6.98 -6.10 -8.16
N PRO A 233 6.43 -6.94 -7.25
CA PRO A 233 6.84 -8.35 -7.14
C PRO A 233 6.63 -9.14 -8.43
N ALA A 234 5.54 -8.91 -9.17
CA ALA A 234 5.29 -9.61 -10.43
C ALA A 234 6.35 -9.29 -11.49
N LEU A 235 6.81 -8.05 -11.58
CA LEU A 235 7.90 -7.65 -12.47
C LEU A 235 9.25 -8.21 -12.00
N PHE A 236 9.53 -8.19 -10.70
CA PHE A 236 10.74 -8.83 -10.14
C PHE A 236 10.78 -10.33 -10.45
N ARG A 237 9.64 -11.02 -10.40
CA ARG A 237 9.54 -12.43 -10.78
C ARG A 237 10.03 -12.72 -12.21
N ASN A 238 9.76 -11.83 -13.17
CA ASN A 238 10.21 -12.01 -14.55
C ASN A 238 11.75 -12.02 -14.66
N VAL A 239 12.45 -11.36 -13.74
CA VAL A 239 13.92 -11.26 -13.72
C VAL A 239 14.53 -12.32 -12.80
N THR A 240 13.88 -12.62 -11.68
CA THR A 240 14.40 -13.55 -10.67
C THR A 240 13.32 -14.55 -10.18
N PRO A 241 12.85 -15.46 -11.04
CA PRO A 241 11.78 -16.41 -10.70
C PRO A 241 12.17 -17.41 -9.59
N GLN A 242 13.46 -17.63 -9.41
CA GLN A 242 14.00 -18.47 -8.32
C GLN A 242 13.86 -17.81 -6.94
N THR A 243 13.78 -16.47 -6.87
CA THR A 243 13.64 -15.74 -5.62
C THR A 243 12.20 -15.26 -5.39
N VAL A 244 11.53 -14.81 -6.46
CA VAL A 244 10.14 -14.34 -6.42
C VAL A 244 9.26 -15.37 -7.12
N SER A 245 8.58 -16.22 -6.34
CA SER A 245 7.66 -17.23 -6.86
C SER A 245 6.27 -16.67 -7.19
N ASP A 246 5.43 -17.48 -7.82
CA ASP A 246 4.01 -17.21 -8.07
C ASP A 246 3.18 -17.00 -6.79
N SER A 247 3.69 -17.49 -5.66
CA SER A 247 3.08 -17.37 -4.33
C SER A 247 3.77 -16.32 -3.46
N PHE A 248 4.49 -15.37 -4.06
CA PHE A 248 5.29 -14.40 -3.31
C PHE A 248 4.41 -13.41 -2.53
N THR A 249 3.30 -12.95 -3.12
CA THR A 249 2.31 -12.10 -2.45
C THR A 249 0.90 -12.70 -2.57
N PRO A 250 -0.04 -12.34 -1.68
CA PRO A 250 -1.41 -12.87 -1.74
C PRO A 250 -2.11 -12.57 -3.06
N ILE A 251 -1.93 -11.36 -3.59
CA ILE A 251 -2.54 -10.95 -4.88
C ILE A 251 -1.98 -11.77 -6.04
N MET A 252 -0.69 -12.15 -6.02
CA MET A 252 -0.11 -13.02 -7.05
C MET A 252 -0.76 -14.41 -7.03
N ILE A 253 -1.04 -14.98 -5.85
CA ILE A 253 -1.78 -16.24 -5.74
C ILE A 253 -3.20 -16.10 -6.28
N ILE A 254 -3.92 -15.06 -5.87
CA ILE A 254 -5.27 -14.78 -6.36
C ILE A 254 -5.29 -14.65 -7.89
N TYR A 255 -4.35 -13.90 -8.44
CA TYR A 255 -4.20 -13.73 -9.88
C TYR A 255 -3.94 -15.06 -10.60
N ASN A 256 -3.02 -15.88 -10.08
CA ASN A 256 -2.70 -17.18 -10.65
C ASN A 256 -3.90 -18.14 -10.58
N GLN A 257 -4.63 -18.18 -9.47
CA GLN A 257 -5.84 -19.00 -9.34
C GLN A 257 -6.92 -18.57 -10.34
N ALA A 258 -7.14 -17.26 -10.48
CA ALA A 258 -8.16 -16.74 -11.39
C ALA A 258 -7.77 -16.95 -12.87
N PHE A 259 -6.60 -16.48 -13.28
CA PHE A 259 -6.29 -16.31 -14.72
C PHE A 259 -5.45 -17.43 -15.30
N ASN A 260 -4.60 -18.07 -14.51
CA ASN A 260 -3.74 -19.16 -15.00
C ASN A 260 -4.36 -20.54 -14.72
N ALA A 261 -4.95 -20.75 -13.54
CA ALA A 261 -5.58 -22.01 -13.17
C ALA A 261 -7.08 -22.09 -13.54
N GLY A 262 -7.73 -20.97 -13.88
CA GLY A 262 -9.15 -20.92 -14.20
C GLY A 262 -10.08 -21.17 -13.00
N ASN A 263 -9.54 -21.10 -11.77
CA ASN A 263 -10.27 -21.39 -10.54
C ASN A 263 -10.87 -20.11 -9.94
N TYR A 264 -11.82 -19.51 -10.65
CA TYR A 264 -12.39 -18.21 -10.29
C TYR A 264 -13.08 -18.21 -8.93
N HIS A 265 -13.76 -19.30 -8.55
CA HIS A 265 -14.49 -19.40 -7.28
C HIS A 265 -13.54 -19.36 -6.08
N TYR A 266 -12.45 -20.12 -6.16
CA TYR A 266 -11.41 -20.11 -5.11
C TYR A 266 -10.69 -18.76 -5.05
N ALA A 267 -10.34 -18.19 -6.20
CA ALA A 267 -9.74 -16.85 -6.27
C ALA A 267 -10.66 -15.78 -5.66
N ALA A 268 -11.99 -15.87 -5.90
CA ALA A 268 -12.96 -14.98 -5.28
C ALA A 268 -12.98 -15.14 -3.75
N ALA A 269 -12.92 -16.37 -3.22
CA ALA A 269 -12.84 -16.61 -1.78
C ALA A 269 -11.55 -16.05 -1.17
N LEU A 270 -10.41 -16.26 -1.82
CA LEU A 270 -9.12 -15.69 -1.39
C LEU A 270 -9.15 -14.15 -1.41
N SER A 271 -9.82 -13.54 -2.40
CA SER A 271 -9.98 -12.08 -2.49
C SER A 271 -10.81 -11.54 -1.32
N VAL A 272 -11.92 -12.21 -0.97
CA VAL A 272 -12.75 -11.85 0.19
C VAL A 272 -11.98 -12.04 1.49
N LEU A 273 -11.23 -13.14 1.65
CA LEU A 273 -10.36 -13.36 2.82
C LEU A 273 -9.32 -12.25 2.96
N LEU A 274 -8.66 -11.90 1.86
CA LEU A 274 -7.68 -10.82 1.87
C LEU A 274 -8.32 -9.48 2.23
N ALA A 275 -9.51 -9.17 1.73
CA ALA A 275 -10.24 -7.96 2.07
C ALA A 275 -10.61 -7.91 3.57
N LEU A 276 -11.00 -9.04 4.17
CA LEU A 276 -11.25 -9.14 5.61
C LEU A 276 -9.96 -8.94 6.44
N ILE A 277 -8.86 -9.57 6.03
CA ILE A 277 -7.55 -9.39 6.68
C ILE A 277 -7.11 -7.93 6.61
N LEU A 278 -7.26 -7.29 5.45
CA LEU A 278 -7.01 -5.86 5.23
C LEU A 278 -7.86 -4.99 6.17
N GLY A 279 -9.15 -5.27 6.25
CA GLY A 279 -10.07 -4.54 7.13
C GLY A 279 -9.66 -4.63 8.60
N VAL A 280 -9.31 -5.84 9.06
CA VAL A 280 -8.82 -6.06 10.43
C VAL A 280 -7.48 -5.35 10.66
N ALA A 281 -6.51 -5.48 9.74
CA ALA A 281 -5.21 -4.84 9.87
C ALA A 281 -5.34 -3.30 9.93
N SER A 282 -6.16 -2.71 9.04
CA SER A 282 -6.41 -1.27 9.01
C SER A 282 -7.13 -0.78 10.28
N PHE A 283 -8.11 -1.55 10.77
CA PHE A 283 -8.82 -1.23 12.01
C PHE A 283 -7.88 -1.29 13.23
N LEU A 284 -7.04 -2.31 13.32
CA LEU A 284 -6.06 -2.43 14.39
C LEU A 284 -5.06 -1.28 14.34
N PHE A 285 -4.50 -0.99 13.15
CA PHE A 285 -3.59 0.14 12.97
C PHE A 285 -4.23 1.45 13.45
N TYR A 286 -5.46 1.74 13.01
CA TYR A 286 -6.21 2.92 13.43
C TYR A 286 -6.39 2.96 14.95
N ARG A 287 -6.86 1.85 15.55
CA ARG A 287 -7.15 1.79 17.00
C ARG A 287 -5.90 1.99 17.86
N PHE A 288 -4.75 1.44 17.44
CA PHE A 288 -3.50 1.61 18.19
C PHE A 288 -2.93 3.02 18.04
N THR A 289 -3.06 3.62 16.87
CA THR A 289 -2.46 4.93 16.59
C THR A 289 -3.35 6.10 17.04
N SER A 290 -4.68 5.95 17.04
CA SER A 290 -5.62 7.00 17.49
C SER A 290 -5.76 7.09 19.00
N LYS A 291 -5.59 5.99 19.77
CA LYS A 291 -5.67 6.01 21.23
C LYS A 291 -4.60 6.87 21.93
N GLU A 292 -3.53 7.21 21.26
CA GLU A 292 -2.51 8.12 21.76
C GLU A 292 -2.81 9.59 21.40
N ALA A 293 -3.94 9.87 20.75
CA ALA A 293 -4.32 11.20 20.26
C ALA A 293 -5.32 11.92 21.21
N ASP A 294 -5.92 11.19 22.16
CA ASP A 294 -6.74 11.72 23.26
C ASP A 294 -5.89 11.86 24.54
#